data_634155499e5aef8f93681e43413ca396
#
_entry.id   634155499e5aef8f93681e43413ca396
#
_cell.length_a   1.000
_cell.length_b   1.000
_cell.length_c   1.000
_cell.angle_alpha   90.00
_cell.angle_beta   90.00
_cell.angle_gamma   90.00
#
_symmetry.space_group_name_H-M   'P 1'
#
loop_
_entity.id
_entity.type
_entity.pdbx_description
1 polymer ?
#
loop_
_entity_poly.entity_id
_entity_poly.type
_entity_poly.pdbx_seq_one_letter_code
_entity_poly.pdbx_strand_id
1 'polypeptide(L)'
;MVSAAEPITIREIIDDPKSFHLKQVTLRGTVRNVTPLDPYKLQAGTMCYGAYLFYLEDETSSINVAVYGRCGVPIVKDPDIEDGQRIELTATIQSPSHGGYYLSFQGVKVAREREGVIQAVADRITPLAE
;
A
#
# COMPACT_ATOMS: atom_id res chain seq x y z
N MET A 1 16.09 2.64 -22.96
CA MET A 1 16.24 1.76 -21.78
C MET A 1 15.55 2.39 -20.59
N VAL A 2 14.63 1.70 -20.02
CA VAL A 2 13.98 2.19 -18.80
C VAL A 2 14.81 1.70 -17.64
N SER A 3 15.47 2.59 -16.95
CA SER A 3 16.07 2.23 -15.68
C SER A 3 14.95 2.03 -14.68
N ALA A 4 14.94 0.92 -13.96
CA ALA A 4 14.07 0.79 -12.83
C ALA A 4 14.37 1.96 -11.89
N ALA A 5 13.31 2.55 -11.33
CA ALA A 5 13.49 3.58 -10.33
C ALA A 5 14.34 3.04 -9.19
N GLU A 6 15.35 3.78 -8.77
CA GLU A 6 16.16 3.37 -7.64
C GLU A 6 15.30 3.34 -6.37
N PRO A 7 15.50 2.34 -5.51
CA PRO A 7 14.79 2.33 -4.24
C PRO A 7 15.11 3.56 -3.42
N ILE A 8 14.09 4.14 -2.83
CA ILE A 8 14.22 5.24 -1.89
C ILE A 8 13.91 4.74 -0.48
N THR A 9 14.20 5.54 0.52
CA THR A 9 13.88 5.18 1.89
C THR A 9 12.46 5.62 2.25
N ILE A 10 11.85 4.89 3.17
CA ILE A 10 10.52 5.26 3.68
C ILE A 10 10.57 6.61 4.38
N ARG A 11 11.68 6.92 5.05
CA ARG A 11 11.86 8.19 5.73
C ARG A 11 11.75 9.39 4.80
N GLU A 12 12.28 9.25 3.58
CA GLU A 12 12.19 10.33 2.58
C GLU A 12 10.74 10.69 2.27
N ILE A 13 9.86 9.68 2.22
CA ILE A 13 8.43 9.90 1.96
C ILE A 13 7.77 10.56 3.16
N ILE A 14 8.06 10.08 4.36
CA ILE A 14 7.44 10.58 5.59
C ILE A 14 7.84 12.03 5.85
N ASP A 15 9.08 12.39 5.56
CA ASP A 15 9.59 13.74 5.79
C ASP A 15 9.06 14.76 4.77
N ASP A 16 8.64 14.30 3.59
CA ASP A 16 8.14 15.20 2.55
C ASP A 16 7.04 14.54 1.71
N PRO A 17 5.89 14.24 2.32
CA PRO A 17 4.84 13.49 1.63
C PRO A 17 4.26 14.22 0.42
N LYS A 18 4.26 15.54 0.43
CA LYS A 18 3.72 16.33 -0.69
C LYS A 18 4.47 16.09 -1.98
N SER A 19 5.79 15.93 -1.89
CA SER A 19 6.64 15.70 -3.06
C SER A 19 6.41 14.34 -3.69
N PHE A 20 5.84 13.41 -2.94
CA PHE A 20 5.60 12.04 -3.40
C PHE A 20 4.13 11.74 -3.69
N HIS A 21 3.24 12.66 -3.39
CA HIS A 21 1.80 12.43 -3.59
C HIS A 21 1.49 12.05 -5.04
N LEU A 22 0.82 10.91 -5.21
CA LEU A 22 0.46 10.30 -6.49
C LEU A 22 1.65 9.92 -7.37
N LYS A 23 2.85 9.90 -6.83
CA LYS A 23 4.03 9.41 -7.55
C LYS A 23 4.28 7.94 -7.24
N GLN A 24 4.74 7.24 -8.25
CA GLN A 24 5.16 5.86 -8.09
C GLN A 24 6.61 5.81 -7.62
N VAL A 25 6.83 5.02 -6.58
CA VAL A 25 8.16 4.85 -5.98
C VAL A 25 8.48 3.38 -5.85
N THR A 26 9.77 3.09 -5.69
CA THR A 26 10.24 1.74 -5.39
C THR A 26 10.80 1.72 -3.97
N LEU A 27 10.30 0.81 -3.15
CA LEU A 27 10.70 0.63 -1.76
C LEU A 27 11.17 -0.81 -1.54
N ARG A 28 12.11 -0.99 -0.64
CA ARG A 28 12.54 -2.32 -0.19
C ARG A 28 12.42 -2.39 1.31
N GLY A 29 11.95 -3.51 1.80
CA GLY A 29 11.83 -3.67 3.25
C GLY A 29 11.27 -5.01 3.63
N THR A 30 10.92 -5.10 4.91
CA THR A 30 10.37 -6.30 5.53
C THR A 30 8.89 -6.10 5.80
N VAL A 31 8.11 -7.10 5.44
CA VAL A 31 6.66 -7.12 5.66
C VAL A 31 6.35 -7.34 7.14
N ARG A 32 5.45 -6.51 7.68
CA ARG A 32 4.98 -6.63 9.07
C ARG A 32 3.46 -6.52 9.15
N ASN A 33 2.86 -7.31 10.01
CA ASN A 33 1.44 -7.22 10.36
C ASN A 33 0.50 -7.32 9.16
N VAL A 34 0.63 -8.36 8.36
CA VAL A 34 -0.30 -8.62 7.26
C VAL A 34 -1.69 -8.82 7.82
N THR A 35 -2.65 -8.01 7.38
CA THR A 35 -4.02 -8.03 7.85
C THR A 35 -4.97 -8.12 6.67
N PRO A 36 -5.57 -9.29 6.40
CA PRO A 36 -6.59 -9.40 5.37
C PRO A 36 -7.80 -8.55 5.71
N LEU A 37 -8.43 -7.98 4.70
CA LEU A 37 -9.63 -7.17 4.84
C LEU A 37 -10.86 -7.97 4.40
N ASP A 38 -11.99 -7.66 5.04
CA ASP A 38 -13.27 -8.19 4.59
C ASP A 38 -13.61 -7.62 3.21
N PRO A 39 -14.42 -8.34 2.42
CA PRO A 39 -14.90 -7.78 1.17
C PRO A 39 -15.56 -6.43 1.38
N TYR A 40 -15.35 -5.51 0.46
CA TYR A 40 -15.91 -4.17 0.54
C TYR A 40 -16.59 -3.80 -0.76
N LYS A 41 -17.49 -2.82 -0.68
CA LYS A 41 -18.35 -2.43 -1.80
C LYS A 41 -17.96 -1.06 -2.30
N LEU A 42 -17.78 -0.93 -3.60
CA LEU A 42 -17.58 0.37 -4.23
C LEU A 42 -18.90 1.12 -4.33
N GLN A 43 -18.83 2.44 -4.55
CA GLN A 43 -20.02 3.26 -4.69
C GLN A 43 -20.97 2.75 -5.79
N ALA A 44 -20.44 2.19 -6.84
CA ALA A 44 -21.23 1.60 -7.93
C ALA A 44 -21.87 0.27 -7.58
N GLY A 45 -21.63 -0.26 -6.38
CA GLY A 45 -22.23 -1.52 -5.93
C GLY A 45 -21.38 -2.76 -6.19
N THR A 46 -20.23 -2.62 -6.84
CA THR A 46 -19.35 -3.75 -7.13
C THR A 46 -18.58 -4.15 -5.87
N MET A 47 -18.61 -5.45 -5.55
CA MET A 47 -17.86 -5.99 -4.41
C MET A 47 -16.42 -6.27 -4.78
N CYS A 48 -15.51 -6.00 -3.85
CA CYS A 48 -14.08 -6.22 -4.00
C CYS A 48 -13.61 -7.22 -2.95
N TYR A 49 -12.75 -8.16 -3.35
CA TYR A 49 -12.31 -9.28 -2.53
C TYR A 49 -10.79 -9.37 -2.52
N GLY A 50 -10.24 -9.90 -1.44
CA GLY A 50 -8.81 -10.21 -1.35
C GLY A 50 -7.90 -9.04 -1.06
N ALA A 51 -8.45 -7.90 -0.62
CA ALA A 51 -7.64 -6.77 -0.18
C ALA A 51 -6.98 -7.07 1.16
N TYR A 52 -5.82 -6.48 1.38
CA TYR A 52 -5.14 -6.59 2.67
C TYR A 52 -4.26 -5.36 2.92
N LEU A 53 -3.88 -5.20 4.18
CA LEU A 53 -2.97 -4.16 4.65
C LEU A 53 -1.73 -4.79 5.25
N PHE A 54 -0.62 -4.10 5.16
CA PHE A 54 0.57 -4.45 5.92
C PHE A 54 1.43 -3.20 6.12
N TYR A 55 2.42 -3.31 7.00
CA TYR A 55 3.46 -2.31 7.13
C TYR A 55 4.70 -2.79 6.41
N LEU A 56 5.31 -1.91 5.65
CA LEU A 56 6.64 -2.14 5.10
C LEU A 56 7.64 -1.40 5.97
N GLU A 57 8.61 -2.12 6.49
CA GLU A 57 9.63 -1.58 7.38
C GLU A 57 10.99 -1.66 6.71
N ASP A 58 11.66 -0.53 6.62
CA ASP A 58 13.08 -0.51 6.23
C ASP A 58 13.92 -0.04 7.41
N GLU A 59 15.20 0.23 7.18
CA GLU A 59 16.12 0.67 8.23
C GLU A 59 15.78 2.05 8.79
N THR A 60 14.97 2.82 8.08
CA THR A 60 14.69 4.22 8.42
C THR A 60 13.35 4.42 9.10
N SER A 61 12.32 3.71 8.66
CA SER A 61 10.96 3.88 9.18
C SER A 61 10.04 2.77 8.67
N SER A 62 8.74 2.93 8.88
CA SER A 62 7.72 2.04 8.33
C SER A 62 6.59 2.85 7.69
N ILE A 63 5.88 2.25 6.75
CA ILE A 63 4.78 2.88 6.03
C ILE A 63 3.64 1.88 5.88
N ASN A 64 2.41 2.39 5.98
CA ASN A 64 1.23 1.60 5.66
C ASN A 64 1.18 1.28 4.17
N VAL A 65 0.96 0.02 3.83
CA VAL A 65 0.78 -0.41 2.46
C VAL A 65 -0.61 -1.03 2.32
N ALA A 66 -1.32 -0.58 1.30
CA ALA A 66 -2.62 -1.11 0.96
C ALA A 66 -2.53 -1.88 -0.35
N VAL A 67 -3.08 -3.09 -0.36
CA VAL A 67 -3.23 -3.89 -1.58
C VAL A 67 -4.72 -3.97 -1.84
N TYR A 68 -5.17 -3.34 -2.92
CA TYR A 68 -6.58 -3.35 -3.28
C TYR A 68 -7.02 -4.75 -3.71
N GLY A 69 -8.26 -5.07 -3.40
CA GLY A 69 -8.87 -6.31 -3.81
C GLY A 69 -9.24 -6.31 -5.29
N ARG A 70 -9.59 -7.47 -5.78
CA ARG A 70 -10.15 -7.61 -7.11
C ARG A 70 -11.65 -7.40 -7.04
N CYS A 71 -12.15 -6.52 -7.87
CA CYS A 71 -13.54 -6.13 -7.88
C CYS A 71 -14.31 -6.84 -8.99
N GLY A 72 -15.52 -7.28 -8.68
CA GLY A 72 -16.39 -7.99 -9.62
C GLY A 72 -16.12 -9.49 -9.77
N VAL A 73 -15.08 -9.99 -9.15
CA VAL A 73 -14.73 -11.43 -9.19
C VAL A 73 -14.64 -11.97 -7.77
N PRO A 74 -15.51 -12.88 -7.36
CA PRO A 74 -15.53 -13.39 -5.99
C PRO A 74 -14.42 -14.42 -5.73
N ILE A 75 -13.18 -14.04 -5.95
CA ILE A 75 -12.03 -14.88 -5.63
C ILE A 75 -11.46 -14.38 -4.31
N VAL A 76 -11.53 -15.23 -3.29
CA VAL A 76 -10.87 -14.97 -2.02
C VAL A 76 -9.54 -15.70 -2.04
N LYS A 77 -8.46 -14.95 -2.10
CA LYS A 77 -7.11 -15.49 -1.97
C LYS A 77 -6.52 -15.03 -0.65
N ASP A 78 -5.74 -15.89 -0.04
CA ASP A 78 -4.88 -15.47 1.05
C ASP A 78 -3.84 -14.48 0.51
N PRO A 79 -3.38 -13.53 1.33
CA PRO A 79 -2.30 -12.65 0.90
C PRO A 79 -1.10 -13.45 0.38
N ASP A 80 -0.48 -12.94 -0.69
CA ASP A 80 0.68 -13.61 -1.31
C ASP A 80 1.97 -13.38 -0.53
N ILE A 81 1.93 -12.65 0.56
CA ILE A 81 3.08 -12.30 1.38
C ILE A 81 2.84 -12.66 2.83
N GLU A 82 3.92 -12.82 3.57
CA GLU A 82 3.89 -13.17 4.99
C GLU A 82 4.72 -12.20 5.82
N ASP A 83 4.38 -12.11 7.10
CA ASP A 83 5.16 -11.34 8.06
C ASP A 83 6.61 -11.81 8.07
N GLY A 84 7.54 -10.87 8.05
CA GLY A 84 8.97 -11.16 8.05
C GLY A 84 9.58 -11.34 6.67
N GLN A 85 8.78 -11.41 5.62
CA GLN A 85 9.28 -11.57 4.26
C GLN A 85 9.89 -10.28 3.75
N ARG A 86 11.01 -10.38 3.05
CA ARG A 86 11.62 -9.22 2.39
C ARG A 86 11.08 -9.09 0.98
N ILE A 87 10.68 -7.87 0.64
CA ILE A 87 10.10 -7.58 -0.67
C ILE A 87 10.64 -6.29 -1.26
N GLU A 88 10.51 -6.18 -2.57
CA GLU A 88 10.59 -4.91 -3.28
C GLU A 88 9.18 -4.52 -3.68
N LEU A 89 8.79 -3.31 -3.34
CA LEU A 89 7.45 -2.80 -3.57
C LEU A 89 7.52 -1.62 -4.53
N THR A 90 6.76 -1.71 -5.63
CA THR A 90 6.45 -0.55 -6.46
C THR A 90 5.07 -0.07 -6.05
N ALA A 91 4.98 1.18 -5.63
CA ALA A 91 3.75 1.71 -5.04
C ALA A 91 3.52 3.16 -5.42
N THR A 92 2.25 3.55 -5.41
CA THR A 92 1.83 4.93 -5.58
C THR A 92 1.54 5.51 -4.20
N ILE A 93 2.14 6.64 -3.89
CA ILE A 93 2.00 7.27 -2.56
C ILE A 93 0.75 8.13 -2.52
N GLN A 94 -0.02 7.98 -1.45
CA GLN A 94 -1.17 8.83 -1.17
C GLN A 94 -0.92 9.63 0.11
N SER A 95 -1.04 10.94 -0.01
CA SER A 95 -1.00 11.84 1.14
C SER A 95 -2.43 12.32 1.43
N PRO A 96 -2.96 12.11 2.63
CA PRO A 96 -4.35 12.49 2.96
C PRO A 96 -4.63 13.97 2.77
N SER A 97 -3.62 14.82 2.91
CA SER A 97 -3.78 16.26 2.73
C SER A 97 -4.22 16.66 1.32
N HIS A 98 -4.15 15.73 0.36
CA HIS A 98 -4.56 15.96 -1.03
C HIS A 98 -5.84 15.22 -1.39
N GLY A 99 -6.50 14.62 -0.41
CA GLY A 99 -7.74 13.87 -0.62
C GLY A 99 -7.50 12.48 -1.17
N GLY A 100 -8.56 11.88 -1.71
CA GLY A 100 -8.51 10.54 -2.26
C GLY A 100 -9.11 9.49 -1.33
N TYR A 101 -8.83 8.23 -1.62
CA TYR A 101 -9.33 7.09 -0.85
C TYR A 101 -8.18 6.30 -0.28
N TYR A 102 -8.41 5.69 0.86
CA TYR A 102 -7.46 4.75 1.44
C TYR A 102 -8.18 3.51 1.96
N LEU A 103 -7.45 2.40 2.05
CA LEU A 103 -7.97 1.18 2.66
C LEU A 103 -7.74 1.21 4.17
N SER A 104 -8.74 0.74 4.90
CA SER A 104 -8.66 0.58 6.35
C SER A 104 -9.27 -0.76 6.73
N PHE A 105 -9.21 -1.11 8.00
CA PHE A 105 -9.86 -2.32 8.51
C PHE A 105 -11.36 -2.35 8.28
N GLN A 106 -11.96 -1.21 7.98
CA GLN A 106 -13.39 -1.07 7.71
C GLN A 106 -13.69 -0.92 6.20
N GLY A 107 -12.70 -1.18 5.34
CA GLY A 107 -12.87 -1.06 3.89
C GLY A 107 -12.30 0.24 3.33
N VAL A 108 -12.84 0.67 2.20
CA VAL A 108 -12.38 1.90 1.53
C VAL A 108 -13.00 3.12 2.18
N LYS A 109 -12.19 4.09 2.53
CA LYS A 109 -12.64 5.34 3.14
C LYS A 109 -12.07 6.53 2.39
N VAL A 110 -12.80 7.65 2.43
CA VAL A 110 -12.32 8.93 1.90
C VAL A 110 -11.30 9.51 2.87
N ALA A 111 -10.15 9.89 2.35
CA ALA A 111 -9.11 10.54 3.14
C ALA A 111 -9.53 11.97 3.48
N ARG A 112 -9.28 12.34 4.73
CA ARG A 112 -9.50 13.71 5.22
C ARG A 112 -8.17 14.31 5.63
N GLU A 113 -8.03 15.62 5.46
CA GLU A 113 -6.79 16.34 5.77
C GLU A 113 -6.23 16.06 7.17
N ARG A 114 -7.12 15.80 8.12
CA ARG A 114 -6.72 15.65 9.54
C ARG A 114 -6.30 14.24 9.92
N GLU A 115 -6.43 13.27 9.02
CA GLU A 115 -6.17 11.88 9.39
C GLU A 115 -4.68 11.54 9.40
N GLY A 116 -3.85 12.36 8.75
CA GLY A 116 -2.40 12.25 8.86
C GLY A 116 -1.78 10.94 8.40
N VAL A 117 -2.54 10.06 7.76
CA VAL A 117 -2.05 8.74 7.36
C VAL A 117 -1.49 8.83 5.95
N ILE A 118 -0.20 8.58 5.83
CA ILE A 118 0.44 8.40 4.53
C ILE A 118 0.33 6.92 4.19
N GLN A 119 -0.13 6.63 2.98
CA GLN A 119 -0.33 5.25 2.55
C GLN A 119 0.35 5.01 1.21
N ALA A 120 1.00 3.86 1.08
CA ALA A 120 1.49 3.38 -0.20
C ALA A 120 0.47 2.39 -0.76
N VAL A 121 0.02 2.63 -1.98
CA VAL A 121 -0.87 1.69 -2.67
C VAL A 121 -0.01 0.80 -3.55
N ALA A 122 -0.02 -0.49 -3.28
CA ALA A 122 0.84 -1.43 -3.99
C ALA A 122 0.43 -1.55 -5.46
N ASP A 123 1.38 -1.32 -6.35
CA ASP A 123 1.22 -1.58 -7.78
C ASP A 123 1.86 -2.92 -8.15
N ARG A 124 2.97 -3.27 -7.49
CA ARG A 124 3.66 -4.52 -7.74
C ARG A 124 4.48 -4.92 -6.51
N ILE A 125 4.42 -6.18 -6.17
CA ILE A 125 5.19 -6.75 -5.06
C ILE A 125 6.09 -7.85 -5.63
N THR A 126 7.38 -7.76 -5.34
CA THR A 126 8.37 -8.74 -5.80
C THR A 126 9.12 -9.28 -4.59
N PRO A 127 9.04 -10.58 -4.29
CA PRO A 127 9.84 -11.15 -3.21
C PRO A 127 11.33 -10.99 -3.49
N LEU A 128 12.09 -10.67 -2.45
CA LEU A 128 13.54 -10.57 -2.55
C LEU A 128 14.17 -11.89 -2.10
N ALA A 129 15.17 -12.33 -2.84
CA ALA A 129 15.95 -13.49 -2.45
C ALA A 129 16.78 -13.15 -1.21
N GLU A 130 16.82 -14.06 -0.27
CA GLU A 130 17.70 -13.94 0.90
C GLU A 130 19.10 -14.44 0.59
#